data_2fbf8fd032f43be41cf81a27d49a59b5
#
_entry.id   2fbf8fd032f43be41cf81a27d49a59b5
#
_cell.length_a   1.000
_cell.length_b   1.000
_cell.length_c   1.000
_cell.angle_alpha   90.00
_cell.angle_beta   90.00
_cell.angle_gamma   90.00
#
_symmetry.space_group_name_H-M   'P 1'
#
loop_
_entity.id
_entity.type
_entity.pdbx_description
1 polymer ?
#
loop_
_entity_poly.entity_id
_entity_poly.type
_entity_poly.pdbx_seq_one_letter_code
_entity_poly.pdbx_strand_id
1 'polypeptide(L)'
;AAEVMVETADRLVPVEKEPDPVQYRLLAGGLRTLGHGTPDGRRPAETIMDSYLLRALSAAGYAPDLQDCVVCGRPGPHAGFSPSLGGVVCADCQPPATPHPRPETLAYLQALLVGDWPAVRDVPMVVIREAAGLVSAYVTWHLERGLRSLPLLEES
;
A
#
# COMPACT_ATOMS: atom_id res chain seq x y z
N ALA A 1 12.29 -3.74 8.05
CA ALA A 1 11.20 -4.16 7.13
C ALA A 1 10.36 -5.28 7.74
N ALA A 2 11.00 -6.36 8.22
CA ALA A 2 10.25 -7.49 8.80
C ALA A 2 9.40 -7.08 10.00
N GLU A 3 9.93 -6.23 10.88
CA GLU A 3 9.19 -5.73 12.05
C GLU A 3 7.94 -4.94 11.64
N VAL A 4 8.04 -4.10 10.60
CA VAL A 4 6.91 -3.33 10.09
C VAL A 4 5.85 -4.25 9.51
N MET A 5 6.25 -5.30 8.80
CA MET A 5 5.31 -6.28 8.25
C MET A 5 4.55 -7.01 9.34
N VAL A 6 5.24 -7.44 10.39
CA VAL A 6 4.62 -8.16 11.51
C VAL A 6 3.66 -7.25 12.26
N GLU A 7 4.05 -6.01 12.56
CA GLU A 7 3.18 -5.04 13.22
C GLU A 7 1.93 -4.75 12.38
N THR A 8 2.09 -4.61 11.06
CA THR A 8 0.97 -4.38 10.15
C THR A 8 0.01 -5.57 10.16
N ALA A 9 0.53 -6.79 10.10
CA ALA A 9 -0.28 -7.99 10.15
C ALA A 9 -1.07 -8.06 11.46
N ASP A 10 -0.44 -7.76 12.60
CA ASP A 10 -1.10 -7.75 13.90
C ASP A 10 -2.26 -6.75 13.96
N ARG A 11 -2.11 -5.59 13.31
CA ARG A 11 -3.15 -4.56 13.29
C ARG A 11 -4.28 -4.88 12.33
N LEU A 12 -4.01 -5.60 11.25
CA LEU A 12 -5.01 -5.95 10.24
C LEU A 12 -5.83 -7.18 10.61
N VAL A 13 -5.30 -8.06 11.45
CA VAL A 13 -6.01 -9.26 11.91
C VAL A 13 -6.54 -9.04 13.31
N PRO A 14 -7.87 -9.01 13.52
CA PRO A 14 -8.43 -8.86 14.86
C PRO A 14 -8.07 -10.06 15.76
N VAL A 15 -7.64 -9.75 16.99
CA VAL A 15 -7.12 -10.74 17.96
C VAL A 15 -8.16 -11.80 18.35
N GLU A 16 -9.44 -11.49 18.23
CA GLU A 16 -10.53 -12.32 18.75
C GLU A 16 -11.21 -13.20 17.69
N LYS A 17 -10.71 -13.22 16.46
CA LYS A 17 -11.40 -13.90 15.37
C LYS A 17 -10.52 -14.95 14.72
N GLU A 18 -11.18 -15.79 13.92
CA GLU A 18 -10.51 -16.84 13.18
C GLU A 18 -9.32 -16.31 12.39
N PRO A 19 -8.25 -17.10 12.25
CA PRO A 19 -7.08 -16.69 11.46
C PRO A 19 -7.49 -16.29 10.05
N ASP A 20 -6.96 -15.16 9.59
CA ASP A 20 -7.14 -14.72 8.21
C ASP A 20 -6.07 -15.39 7.34
N PRO A 21 -6.42 -16.43 6.55
CA PRO A 21 -5.41 -17.16 5.76
C PRO A 21 -4.77 -16.29 4.68
N VAL A 22 -5.48 -15.28 4.18
CA VAL A 22 -4.93 -14.37 3.16
C VAL A 22 -3.85 -13.51 3.79
N GLN A 23 -4.11 -12.91 4.96
CA GLN A 23 -3.12 -12.08 5.66
C GLN A 23 -1.90 -12.91 6.07
N TYR A 24 -2.10 -14.12 6.54
CA TYR A 24 -1.01 -15.02 6.89
C TYR A 24 -0.11 -15.32 5.68
N ARG A 25 -0.71 -15.66 4.54
CA ARG A 25 0.05 -15.96 3.31
C ARG A 25 0.84 -14.76 2.82
N LEU A 26 0.25 -13.57 2.90
CA LEU A 26 0.94 -12.33 2.50
C LEU A 26 2.14 -12.07 3.40
N LEU A 27 1.99 -12.20 4.71
CA LEU A 27 3.08 -12.01 5.65
C LEU A 27 4.18 -13.05 5.43
N ALA A 28 3.82 -14.34 5.35
CA ALA A 28 4.78 -15.41 5.14
C ALA A 28 5.52 -15.24 3.81
N GLY A 29 4.81 -14.88 2.74
CA GLY A 29 5.39 -14.62 1.43
C GLY A 29 6.33 -13.42 1.44
N GLY A 30 5.93 -12.32 2.10
CA GLY A 30 6.76 -11.13 2.23
C GLY A 30 8.06 -11.39 2.99
N LEU A 31 7.95 -12.08 4.13
CA LEU A 31 9.13 -12.44 4.93
C LEU A 31 10.07 -13.38 4.17
N ARG A 32 9.51 -14.34 3.43
CA ARG A 32 10.31 -15.25 2.60
C ARG A 32 11.04 -14.49 1.50
N THR A 33 10.37 -13.56 0.84
CA THR A 33 10.94 -12.75 -0.22
C THR A 33 12.06 -11.86 0.30
N LEU A 34 11.92 -11.29 1.51
CA LEU A 34 13.00 -10.56 2.16
C LEU A 34 14.24 -11.43 2.37
N GLY A 35 14.06 -12.70 2.73
CA GLY A 35 15.16 -13.61 2.98
C GLY A 35 15.79 -14.17 1.71
N HIS A 36 15.01 -14.49 0.70
CA HIS A 36 15.45 -15.27 -0.48
C HIS A 36 15.40 -14.49 -1.80
N GLY A 37 14.78 -13.33 -1.84
CA GLY A 37 14.58 -12.58 -3.08
C GLY A 37 13.33 -13.03 -3.84
N THR A 38 13.16 -12.46 -5.04
CA THR A 38 12.07 -12.80 -5.95
C THR A 38 12.53 -13.87 -6.94
N PRO A 39 11.62 -14.51 -7.70
CA PRO A 39 12.00 -15.53 -8.68
C PRO A 39 13.04 -15.08 -9.70
N ASP A 40 13.07 -13.80 -10.05
CA ASP A 40 14.00 -13.25 -11.04
C ASP A 40 15.14 -12.42 -10.41
N GLY A 41 15.37 -12.53 -9.09
CA GLY A 41 16.46 -11.88 -8.39
C GLY A 41 16.05 -11.13 -7.14
N ARG A 42 16.99 -10.42 -6.55
CA ARG A 42 16.76 -9.65 -5.34
C ARG A 42 16.22 -8.26 -5.66
N ARG A 43 15.42 -7.74 -4.75
CA ARG A 43 14.91 -6.37 -4.78
C ARG A 43 15.29 -5.67 -3.48
N PRO A 44 15.35 -4.31 -3.46
CA PRO A 44 15.55 -3.59 -2.21
C PRO A 44 14.49 -3.97 -1.17
N ALA A 45 14.88 -3.98 0.10
CA ALA A 45 13.96 -4.32 1.19
C ALA A 45 12.73 -3.41 1.22
N GLU A 46 12.90 -2.13 0.88
CA GLU A 46 11.81 -1.16 0.79
C GLU A 46 10.78 -1.57 -0.26
N THR A 47 11.23 -2.07 -1.40
CA THR A 47 10.35 -2.53 -2.48
C THR A 47 9.48 -3.69 -2.01
N ILE A 48 10.08 -4.66 -1.33
CA ILE A 48 9.38 -5.83 -0.83
C ILE A 48 8.40 -5.43 0.28
N MET A 49 8.83 -4.57 1.19
CA MET A 49 8.00 -4.08 2.30
C MET A 49 6.80 -3.31 1.77
N ASP A 50 7.00 -2.38 0.84
CA ASP A 50 5.92 -1.58 0.28
C ASP A 50 4.92 -2.42 -0.48
N SER A 51 5.39 -3.43 -1.24
CA SER A 51 4.51 -4.37 -1.91
C SER A 51 3.65 -5.13 -0.91
N TYR A 52 4.27 -5.63 0.17
CA TYR A 52 3.54 -6.32 1.22
C TYR A 52 2.48 -5.41 1.86
N LEU A 53 2.85 -4.19 2.24
CA LEU A 53 1.94 -3.24 2.89
C LEU A 53 0.72 -2.94 2.01
N LEU A 54 0.93 -2.65 0.74
CA LEU A 54 -0.16 -2.37 -0.20
C LEU A 54 -1.07 -3.57 -0.39
N ARG A 55 -0.49 -4.76 -0.54
CA ARG A 55 -1.26 -5.99 -0.76
C ARG A 55 -2.03 -6.40 0.50
N ALA A 56 -1.43 -6.24 1.68
CA ALA A 56 -2.10 -6.53 2.95
C ALA A 56 -3.29 -5.60 3.18
N LEU A 57 -3.12 -4.30 2.92
CA LEU A 57 -4.23 -3.35 3.01
C LEU A 57 -5.31 -3.64 1.98
N SER A 58 -4.92 -4.00 0.76
CA SER A 58 -5.87 -4.38 -0.28
C SER A 58 -6.72 -5.58 0.15
N ALA A 59 -6.09 -6.60 0.72
CA ALA A 59 -6.80 -7.79 1.22
C ALA A 59 -7.74 -7.46 2.39
N ALA A 60 -7.42 -6.42 3.16
CA ALA A 60 -8.27 -5.94 4.25
C ALA A 60 -9.40 -4.99 3.79
N GLY A 61 -9.50 -4.72 2.49
CA GLY A 61 -10.53 -3.84 1.93
C GLY A 61 -10.11 -2.38 1.75
N TYR A 62 -8.81 -2.07 1.87
CA TYR A 62 -8.28 -0.71 1.77
C TYR A 62 -7.32 -0.56 0.59
N ALA A 63 -7.65 -1.13 -0.56
CA ALA A 63 -6.83 -1.00 -1.76
C ALA A 63 -6.79 0.46 -2.26
N PRO A 64 -5.62 1.01 -2.59
CA PRO A 64 -5.58 2.33 -3.21
C PRO A 64 -6.08 2.25 -4.65
N ASP A 65 -6.82 3.27 -5.09
CA ASP A 65 -7.16 3.41 -6.50
C ASP A 65 -6.05 4.21 -7.19
N LEU A 66 -5.40 3.60 -8.16
CA LEU A 66 -4.28 4.21 -8.88
C LEU A 66 -4.64 4.59 -10.31
N GLN A 67 -5.89 4.44 -10.72
CA GLN A 67 -6.34 4.68 -12.09
C GLN A 67 -7.44 5.74 -12.17
N ASP A 68 -8.54 5.53 -11.48
CA ASP A 68 -9.69 6.41 -11.54
C ASP A 68 -9.73 7.34 -10.32
N CYS A 69 -10.28 8.54 -10.49
CA CYS A 69 -10.42 9.47 -9.37
C CYS A 69 -11.26 8.84 -8.25
N VAL A 70 -10.69 8.80 -7.04
CA VAL A 70 -11.37 8.20 -5.88
C VAL A 70 -12.60 8.97 -5.43
N VAL A 71 -12.77 10.21 -5.88
CA VAL A 71 -13.91 11.06 -5.50
C VAL A 71 -15.03 10.96 -6.51
N CYS A 72 -14.75 11.22 -7.79
CA CYS A 72 -15.78 11.30 -8.83
C CYS A 72 -15.78 10.14 -9.82
N GLY A 73 -14.78 9.25 -9.77
CA GLY A 73 -14.69 8.11 -10.67
C GLY A 73 -14.19 8.43 -12.08
N ARG A 74 -13.79 9.67 -12.35
CA ARG A 74 -13.28 10.04 -13.68
C ARG A 74 -12.09 9.17 -14.06
N PRO A 75 -12.09 8.53 -15.25
CA PRO A 75 -10.94 7.75 -15.68
C PRO A 75 -9.66 8.57 -15.78
N GLY A 76 -8.53 7.93 -15.41
CA GLY A 76 -7.22 8.56 -15.48
C GLY A 76 -6.60 8.54 -16.87
N PRO A 77 -5.32 8.90 -16.93
CA PRO A 77 -4.41 9.10 -15.79
C PRO A 77 -4.64 10.41 -15.04
N HIS A 78 -4.31 10.41 -13.73
CA HIS A 78 -4.37 11.59 -12.88
C HIS A 78 -3.01 11.83 -12.21
N ALA A 79 -2.64 13.09 -12.00
CA ALA A 79 -1.35 13.46 -11.44
C ALA A 79 -1.34 13.47 -9.91
N GLY A 80 -2.45 13.81 -9.27
CA GLY A 80 -2.54 13.91 -7.82
C GLY A 80 -2.80 12.56 -7.17
N PHE A 81 -2.16 12.33 -6.02
CA PHE A 81 -2.41 11.16 -5.20
C PHE A 81 -2.67 11.61 -3.75
N SER A 82 -3.83 11.27 -3.23
CA SER A 82 -4.21 11.62 -1.86
C SER A 82 -4.21 10.37 -0.97
N PRO A 83 -3.23 10.23 -0.07
CA PRO A 83 -3.23 9.09 0.87
C PRO A 83 -4.50 9.02 1.71
N SER A 84 -5.00 10.16 2.19
CA SER A 84 -6.19 10.19 3.05
C SER A 84 -7.47 9.85 2.31
N LEU A 85 -7.57 10.17 1.03
CA LEU A 85 -8.73 9.82 0.21
C LEU A 85 -8.62 8.43 -0.39
N GLY A 86 -7.44 7.84 -0.37
CA GLY A 86 -7.25 6.45 -0.77
C GLY A 86 -6.81 6.23 -2.21
N GLY A 87 -6.25 7.24 -2.87
CA GLY A 87 -5.75 7.05 -4.22
C GLY A 87 -5.61 8.32 -5.05
N VAL A 88 -5.59 8.14 -6.37
CA VAL A 88 -5.45 9.27 -7.29
C VAL A 88 -6.71 10.12 -7.32
N VAL A 89 -6.52 11.41 -7.56
CA VAL A 89 -7.60 12.39 -7.65
C VAL A 89 -7.42 13.26 -8.87
N CYS A 90 -8.53 13.61 -9.52
CA CYS A 90 -8.48 14.52 -10.67
C CYS A 90 -8.24 15.95 -10.19
N ALA A 91 -7.91 16.84 -11.15
CA ALA A 91 -7.62 18.24 -10.83
C ALA A 91 -8.78 18.96 -10.14
N ASP A 92 -10.01 18.58 -10.46
CA ASP A 92 -11.20 19.22 -9.89
C ASP A 92 -11.54 18.74 -8.48
N CYS A 93 -11.12 17.53 -8.11
CA CYS A 93 -11.45 16.92 -6.83
C CYS A 93 -10.31 16.98 -5.80
N GLN A 94 -9.11 17.37 -6.21
CA GLN A 94 -7.94 17.30 -5.32
C GLN A 94 -8.04 18.35 -4.19
N PRO A 95 -7.78 17.90 -2.93
CA PRO A 95 -7.65 18.82 -1.81
C PRO A 95 -6.42 19.72 -1.94
N PRO A 96 -6.36 20.84 -1.20
CA PRO A 96 -5.12 21.63 -1.11
C PRO A 96 -3.93 20.79 -0.67
N ALA A 97 -2.76 21.09 -1.21
CA ALA A 97 -1.50 20.42 -0.89
C ALA A 97 -1.48 18.92 -1.25
N THR A 98 -2.28 18.49 -2.21
CA THR A 98 -2.25 17.11 -2.70
C THR A 98 -0.89 16.83 -3.37
N PRO A 99 -0.19 15.76 -2.99
CA PRO A 99 1.04 15.36 -3.65
C PRO A 99 0.83 15.05 -5.14
N HIS A 100 1.81 15.42 -5.96
CA HIS A 100 1.83 15.11 -7.39
C HIS A 100 3.07 14.25 -7.68
N PRO A 101 3.01 12.94 -7.41
CA PRO A 101 4.16 12.08 -7.64
C PRO A 101 4.45 11.93 -9.13
N ARG A 102 5.66 11.48 -9.45
CA ARG A 102 6.04 11.19 -10.83
C ARG A 102 5.12 10.12 -11.41
N PRO A 103 4.78 10.19 -12.72
CA PRO A 103 4.01 9.10 -13.34
C PRO A 103 4.67 7.74 -13.17
N GLU A 104 6.00 7.68 -13.19
CA GLU A 104 6.77 6.46 -12.96
C GLU A 104 6.56 5.91 -11.56
N THR A 105 6.37 6.79 -10.57
CA THR A 105 6.09 6.38 -9.19
C THR A 105 4.71 5.75 -9.07
N LEU A 106 3.70 6.32 -9.74
CA LEU A 106 2.36 5.72 -9.75
C LEU A 106 2.36 4.36 -10.44
N ALA A 107 3.09 4.22 -11.56
CA ALA A 107 3.25 2.94 -12.24
C ALA A 107 3.97 1.92 -11.36
N TYR A 108 4.98 2.35 -10.63
CA TYR A 108 5.69 1.51 -9.67
C TYR A 108 4.76 1.03 -8.54
N LEU A 109 3.94 1.91 -7.97
CA LEU A 109 2.97 1.54 -6.95
C LEU A 109 1.98 0.50 -7.48
N GLN A 110 1.51 0.67 -8.72
CA GLN A 110 0.60 -0.30 -9.34
C GLN A 110 1.28 -1.67 -9.48
N ALA A 111 2.54 -1.71 -9.90
CA ALA A 111 3.30 -2.95 -10.01
C ALA A 111 3.48 -3.63 -8.65
N LEU A 112 3.76 -2.85 -7.60
CA LEU A 112 3.87 -3.39 -6.25
C LEU A 112 2.56 -3.99 -5.77
N LEU A 113 1.45 -3.34 -6.07
CA LEU A 113 0.12 -3.77 -5.64
C LEU A 113 -0.25 -5.13 -6.21
N VAL A 114 0.15 -5.41 -7.44
CA VAL A 114 -0.13 -6.70 -8.11
C VAL A 114 1.02 -7.71 -8.01
N GLY A 115 2.15 -7.31 -7.43
CA GLY A 115 3.31 -8.19 -7.30
C GLY A 115 4.06 -8.44 -8.60
N ASP A 116 4.07 -7.45 -9.49
CA ASP A 116 4.77 -7.53 -10.77
C ASP A 116 6.27 -7.25 -10.57
N TRP A 117 7.01 -8.26 -10.11
CA TRP A 117 8.43 -8.12 -9.79
C TRP A 117 9.30 -7.76 -11.00
N PRO A 118 9.09 -8.32 -12.21
CA PRO A 118 9.86 -7.90 -13.37
C PRO A 118 9.73 -6.42 -13.68
N ALA A 119 8.55 -5.82 -13.50
CA ALA A 119 8.31 -4.39 -13.78
C ALA A 119 9.08 -3.47 -12.83
N VAL A 120 9.51 -3.97 -11.66
CA VAL A 120 10.22 -3.17 -10.65
C VAL A 120 11.68 -3.54 -10.52
N ARG A 121 12.25 -4.19 -11.54
CA ARG A 121 13.63 -4.68 -11.49
C ARG A 121 14.67 -3.56 -11.41
N ASP A 122 14.57 -2.57 -12.26
CA ASP A 122 15.57 -1.51 -12.41
C ASP A 122 15.00 -0.13 -12.13
N VAL A 123 14.16 -0.03 -11.08
CA VAL A 123 13.52 1.23 -10.74
C VAL A 123 14.53 2.18 -10.07
N PRO A 124 14.61 3.44 -10.51
CA PRO A 124 15.50 4.42 -9.89
C PRO A 124 15.18 4.64 -8.40
N MET A 125 16.22 4.90 -7.61
CA MET A 125 16.07 5.10 -6.17
C MET A 125 15.16 6.27 -5.82
N VAL A 126 15.14 7.32 -6.65
CA VAL A 126 14.26 8.46 -6.45
C VAL A 126 12.78 8.05 -6.50
N VAL A 127 12.42 7.12 -7.36
CA VAL A 127 11.05 6.58 -7.46
C VAL A 127 10.74 5.71 -6.24
N ILE A 128 11.66 4.85 -5.84
CA ILE A 128 11.48 3.98 -4.67
C ILE A 128 11.26 4.82 -3.40
N ARG A 129 12.03 5.89 -3.22
CA ARG A 129 11.90 6.77 -2.04
C ARG A 129 10.60 7.58 -2.06
N GLU A 130 10.21 8.11 -3.22
CA GLU A 130 8.95 8.82 -3.34
C GLU A 130 7.78 7.89 -3.03
N ALA A 131 7.79 6.69 -3.59
CA ALA A 131 6.76 5.70 -3.33
C ALA A 131 6.73 5.30 -1.86
N ALA A 132 7.88 5.10 -1.22
CA ALA A 132 7.95 4.74 0.19
C ALA A 132 7.28 5.78 1.08
N GLY A 133 7.47 7.07 0.77
CA GLY A 133 6.79 8.16 1.48
C GLY A 133 5.28 8.12 1.32
N LEU A 134 4.80 7.86 0.11
CA LEU A 134 3.36 7.75 -0.17
C LEU A 134 2.75 6.53 0.50
N VAL A 135 3.42 5.39 0.44
CA VAL A 135 2.96 4.15 1.10
C VAL A 135 2.90 4.35 2.61
N SER A 136 3.93 4.95 3.20
CA SER A 136 3.97 5.23 4.64
C SER A 136 2.79 6.11 5.06
N ALA A 137 2.52 7.19 4.33
CA ALA A 137 1.40 8.08 4.61
C ALA A 137 0.06 7.35 4.46
N TYR A 138 -0.09 6.54 3.44
CA TYR A 138 -1.29 5.76 3.17
C TYR A 138 -1.57 4.74 4.28
N VAL A 139 -0.55 3.97 4.65
CA VAL A 139 -0.64 2.93 5.69
C VAL A 139 -0.97 3.57 7.03
N THR A 140 -0.24 4.63 7.40
CA THR A 140 -0.45 5.32 8.67
C THR A 140 -1.88 5.84 8.79
N TRP A 141 -2.39 6.49 7.75
CA TRP A 141 -3.75 7.03 7.76
C TRP A 141 -4.79 5.93 7.95
N HIS A 142 -4.71 4.86 7.16
CA HIS A 142 -5.73 3.81 7.16
C HIS A 142 -5.67 2.94 8.42
N LEU A 143 -4.49 2.65 8.95
CA LEU A 143 -4.35 1.91 10.20
C LEU A 143 -4.85 2.72 11.39
N GLU A 144 -4.50 4.01 11.49
CA GLU A 144 -4.98 4.86 12.56
C GLU A 144 -6.50 4.99 12.55
N ARG A 145 -7.08 5.14 11.36
CA ARG A 145 -8.52 5.22 11.21
C ARG A 145 -9.20 3.92 11.64
N GLY A 146 -8.62 2.78 11.26
CA GLY A 146 -9.11 1.47 11.68
C GLY A 146 -9.10 1.31 13.19
N LEU A 147 -8.01 1.74 13.85
CA LEU A 147 -7.89 1.68 15.29
C LEU A 147 -8.89 2.60 16.01
N ARG A 148 -9.17 3.78 15.44
CA ARG A 148 -10.13 4.72 16.01
C ARG A 148 -11.56 4.22 15.96
N SER A 149 -11.90 3.37 15.00
CA SER A 149 -13.24 2.81 14.87
C SER A 149 -13.49 1.61 15.77
N LEU A 150 -12.45 0.93 16.26
CA LEU A 150 -12.58 -0.23 17.14
C LEU A 150 -13.36 0.06 18.44
N PRO A 151 -13.08 1.16 19.18
CA PRO A 151 -13.83 1.46 20.40
C PRO A 151 -15.33 1.66 20.16
N LEU A 152 -15.71 2.20 19.01
CA LEU A 152 -17.11 2.42 18.66
C LEU A 152 -17.85 1.10 18.42
N LEU A 153 -17.14 0.08 17.93
CA LEU A 153 -17.70 -1.24 17.71
C LEU A 153 -17.86 -2.02 19.02
N GLU A 154 -16.99 -1.76 19.98
CA GLU A 154 -17.06 -2.42 21.30
C GLU A 154 -18.18 -1.85 22.17
N GLU A 155 -18.57 -0.61 21.98
CA GLU A 155 -19.65 0.04 22.73
C GLU A 155 -21.05 -0.30 22.22
N SER A 156 -21.14 -0.86 21.03
CA SER A 156 -22.43 -1.25 20.43
C SER A 156 -22.72 -2.75 20.63
#